data_9a08e9bb61a43f1a2ffc27e7494f5e71
#
_entry.id   9a08e9bb61a43f1a2ffc27e7494f5e71
#
_cell.length_a   1.000
_cell.length_b   1.000
_cell.length_c   1.000
_cell.angle_alpha   90.00
_cell.angle_beta   90.00
_cell.angle_gamma   90.00
#
_symmetry.space_group_name_H-M   'P 1'
#
loop_
_entity.id
_entity.type
_entity.pdbx_description
1 polymer ?
#
loop_
_entity_poly.entity_id
_entity_poly.type
_entity_poly.pdbx_seq_one_letter_code
_entity_poly.pdbx_strand_id
1 'polypeptide(L)'
;WTKNWDGGNKEIILEQTYKQGFEDAFVKSIKNILIDSRYIKIDNKPLLLIYRPDQFPNPNKNLDQIRAAARKYGIGEISLAVVDAFCVDLVSASKWGEGTTIDYIIEFPPHGYFTNETRLSKQDRPLICNSEFQGKLYDYRKIVLKSLQKSLPQEVNKKYIRGIIPSWDNTPRRQNTSSVCCKVSSQCYFY
;
A
#
# COMPACT_ATOMS: atom_id res chain seq x y z
N TRP A 1 5.69 -11.63 -10.25
CA TRP A 1 5.53 -10.39 -11.01
C TRP A 1 5.39 -10.70 -12.51
N THR A 2 4.43 -10.10 -13.20
CA THR A 2 4.19 -10.31 -14.62
C THR A 2 4.35 -9.01 -15.41
N LYS A 3 4.61 -9.12 -16.72
CA LYS A 3 4.62 -7.99 -17.66
C LYS A 3 3.24 -7.38 -17.93
N ASN A 4 2.31 -7.49 -17.06
CA ASN A 4 0.95 -6.99 -17.24
C ASN A 4 0.86 -5.44 -17.28
N TRP A 5 1.92 -4.81 -17.74
CA TRP A 5 2.04 -3.36 -17.88
C TRP A 5 1.23 -2.85 -19.08
N ASP A 6 1.17 -3.66 -20.13
CA ASP A 6 0.47 -3.39 -21.38
C ASP A 6 -0.97 -3.92 -21.40
N GLY A 7 -1.44 -4.46 -20.26
CA GLY A 7 -2.82 -4.93 -20.12
C GLY A 7 -3.08 -6.35 -20.63
N GLY A 8 -2.14 -7.01 -21.28
CA GLY A 8 -2.39 -8.31 -21.92
C GLY A 8 -1.40 -9.42 -21.63
N ASN A 9 -0.18 -9.07 -21.34
CA ASN A 9 0.89 -10.05 -21.21
C ASN A 9 0.97 -10.62 -19.79
N LYS A 10 0.77 -11.94 -19.64
CA LYS A 10 0.87 -12.67 -18.37
C LYS A 10 2.25 -13.30 -18.17
N GLU A 11 3.24 -12.99 -19.02
CA GLU A 11 4.60 -13.50 -18.88
C GLU A 11 5.16 -13.16 -17.49
N ILE A 12 5.65 -14.18 -16.79
CA ILE A 12 6.26 -14.02 -15.47
C ILE A 12 7.66 -13.45 -15.64
N ILE A 13 7.88 -12.23 -15.15
CA ILE A 13 9.21 -11.61 -15.11
C ILE A 13 10.00 -12.10 -13.90
N LEU A 14 9.33 -12.19 -12.74
CA LEU A 14 9.91 -12.61 -11.49
C LEU A 14 8.91 -13.45 -10.74
N GLU A 15 9.26 -14.69 -10.49
CA GLU A 15 8.48 -15.57 -9.63
C GLU A 15 8.74 -15.20 -8.16
N GLN A 16 7.66 -14.94 -7.44
CA GLN A 16 7.73 -14.64 -6.02
C GLN A 16 7.33 -15.90 -5.24
N THR A 17 8.32 -16.64 -4.79
CA THR A 17 8.14 -17.85 -4.00
C THR A 17 8.63 -17.64 -2.58
N TYR A 18 7.84 -18.09 -1.61
CA TYR A 18 8.19 -18.05 -0.20
C TYR A 18 8.65 -19.46 0.23
N LYS A 19 9.96 -19.74 0.08
CA LYS A 19 10.56 -20.98 0.56
C LYS A 19 10.66 -20.96 2.08
N GLN A 20 10.72 -22.15 2.69
CA GLN A 20 10.93 -22.26 4.13
C GLN A 20 12.18 -21.48 4.58
N GLY A 21 12.04 -20.65 5.61
CA GLY A 21 13.14 -19.83 6.13
C GLY A 21 13.44 -18.58 5.32
N PHE A 22 12.54 -18.16 4.41
CA PHE A 22 12.73 -16.93 3.64
C PHE A 22 12.85 -15.68 4.53
N GLU A 23 12.22 -15.67 5.69
CA GLU A 23 12.23 -14.56 6.64
C GLU A 23 13.65 -14.30 7.17
N ASP A 24 14.38 -15.37 7.47
CA ASP A 24 15.76 -15.30 7.94
C ASP A 24 16.67 -14.71 6.86
N ALA A 25 16.57 -15.23 5.63
CA ALA A 25 17.33 -14.74 4.48
C ALA A 25 16.98 -13.28 4.15
N PHE A 26 15.69 -12.93 4.18
CA PHE A 26 15.21 -11.58 3.94
C PHE A 26 15.79 -10.60 4.94
N VAL A 27 15.60 -10.85 6.24
CA VAL A 27 16.07 -9.93 7.29
C VAL A 27 17.59 -9.80 7.27
N LYS A 28 18.31 -10.90 7.04
CA LYS A 28 19.77 -10.88 6.88
C LYS A 28 20.19 -9.96 5.73
N SER A 29 19.48 -10.00 4.60
CA SER A 29 19.81 -9.21 3.41
C SER A 29 19.63 -7.71 3.62
N ILE A 30 18.66 -7.29 4.45
CA ILE A 30 18.35 -5.88 4.70
C ILE A 30 18.93 -5.35 6.03
N LYS A 31 19.67 -6.17 6.77
CA LYS A 31 20.23 -5.81 8.07
C LYS A 31 20.92 -4.45 8.07
N ASN A 32 21.86 -4.24 7.13
CA ASN A 32 22.65 -3.02 7.07
C ASN A 32 21.78 -1.76 6.80
N ILE A 33 20.65 -1.94 6.15
CA ILE A 33 19.68 -0.85 5.94
C ILE A 33 18.98 -0.52 7.26
N LEU A 34 18.47 -1.53 7.95
CA LEU A 34 17.70 -1.35 9.18
C LEU A 34 18.51 -0.75 10.34
N ILE A 35 19.82 -1.04 10.41
CA ILE A 35 20.70 -0.50 11.47
C ILE A 35 21.28 0.87 11.13
N ASP A 36 21.17 1.35 9.87
CA ASP A 36 21.69 2.66 9.47
C ASP A 36 21.06 3.77 10.33
N SER A 37 21.87 4.72 10.78
CA SER A 37 21.41 5.83 11.62
C SER A 37 20.37 6.72 10.93
N ARG A 38 20.38 6.77 9.61
CA ARG A 38 19.45 7.54 8.76
C ARG A 38 18.13 6.82 8.51
N TYR A 39 18.08 5.51 8.84
CA TYR A 39 16.86 4.73 8.60
C TYR A 39 15.72 5.17 9.51
N ILE A 40 14.50 5.23 8.98
CA ILE A 40 13.34 5.65 9.76
C ILE A 40 13.07 4.72 10.94
N LYS A 41 12.88 5.30 12.10
CA LYS A 41 12.59 4.58 13.36
C LYS A 41 11.36 5.17 14.03
N ILE A 42 10.59 4.32 14.66
CA ILE A 42 9.50 4.72 15.56
C ILE A 42 9.81 4.13 16.93
N ASP A 43 9.86 4.96 17.96
CA ASP A 43 10.24 4.58 19.32
C ASP A 43 11.58 3.80 19.34
N ASN A 44 12.58 4.29 18.61
CA ASN A 44 13.90 3.68 18.41
C ASN A 44 13.91 2.31 17.73
N LYS A 45 12.80 1.84 17.20
CA LYS A 45 12.69 0.58 16.45
C LYS A 45 12.63 0.87 14.95
N PRO A 46 13.49 0.23 14.13
CA PRO A 46 13.40 0.38 12.68
C PRO A 46 12.02 0.01 12.16
N LEU A 47 11.46 0.85 11.27
CA LEU A 47 10.15 0.62 10.68
C LEU A 47 10.25 -0.26 9.44
N LEU A 48 9.75 -1.47 9.50
CA LEU A 48 9.67 -2.37 8.35
C LEU A 48 8.25 -2.41 7.79
N LEU A 49 8.09 -2.02 6.51
CA LEU A 49 6.81 -2.09 5.79
C LEU A 49 6.70 -3.39 5.03
N ILE A 50 5.57 -4.08 5.21
CA ILE A 50 5.18 -5.25 4.43
C ILE A 50 3.99 -4.87 3.56
N TYR A 51 4.20 -4.88 2.23
CA TYR A 51 3.19 -4.43 1.27
C TYR A 51 2.03 -5.42 1.09
N ARG A 52 2.32 -6.71 1.01
CA ARG A 52 1.34 -7.78 0.74
C ARG A 52 1.56 -8.98 1.68
N PRO A 53 1.33 -8.81 2.99
CA PRO A 53 1.50 -9.92 3.93
C PRO A 53 0.49 -11.06 3.71
N ASP A 54 -0.65 -10.76 3.07
CA ASP A 54 -1.66 -11.73 2.65
C ASP A 54 -1.13 -12.78 1.65
N GLN A 55 0.00 -12.51 1.00
CA GLN A 55 0.66 -13.46 0.11
C GLN A 55 1.64 -14.41 0.82
N PHE A 56 1.88 -14.20 2.10
CA PHE A 56 2.67 -15.15 2.88
C PHE A 56 1.90 -16.45 3.10
N PRO A 57 2.58 -17.61 3.13
CA PRO A 57 1.94 -18.89 3.39
C PRO A 57 1.18 -18.94 4.72
N ASN A 58 1.72 -18.30 5.74
CA ASN A 58 1.10 -18.11 7.05
C ASN A 58 1.47 -16.73 7.58
N PRO A 59 0.67 -15.69 7.29
CA PRO A 59 1.03 -14.30 7.55
C PRO A 59 1.47 -14.02 8.99
N ASN A 60 0.69 -14.44 9.98
CA ASN A 60 1.03 -14.18 11.38
C ASN A 60 2.35 -14.85 11.79
N LYS A 61 2.50 -16.14 11.49
CA LYS A 61 3.72 -16.88 11.78
C LYS A 61 4.94 -16.28 11.07
N ASN A 62 4.78 -15.91 9.80
CA ASN A 62 5.89 -15.33 9.03
C ASN A 62 6.30 -13.95 9.57
N LEU A 63 5.34 -13.11 10.00
CA LEU A 63 5.66 -11.84 10.65
C LEU A 63 6.39 -12.03 11.99
N ASP A 64 5.99 -13.02 12.79
CA ASP A 64 6.71 -13.39 14.03
C ASP A 64 8.14 -13.88 13.74
N GLN A 65 8.31 -14.68 12.70
CA GLN A 65 9.62 -15.14 12.27
C GLN A 65 10.51 -14.01 11.76
N ILE A 66 9.96 -13.00 11.08
CA ILE A 66 10.68 -11.77 10.71
C ILE A 66 11.17 -11.04 11.97
N ARG A 67 10.35 -10.89 13.02
CA ARG A 67 10.80 -10.30 14.29
C ARG A 67 11.88 -11.12 14.96
N ALA A 68 11.72 -12.44 15.00
CA ALA A 68 12.73 -13.34 15.56
C ALA A 68 14.06 -13.24 14.80
N ALA A 69 14.03 -13.16 13.48
CA ALA A 69 15.21 -12.96 12.65
C ALA A 69 15.88 -11.59 12.92
N ALA A 70 15.10 -10.53 13.14
CA ALA A 70 15.66 -9.21 13.48
C ALA A 70 16.44 -9.26 14.80
N ARG A 71 15.91 -9.91 15.83
CA ARG A 71 16.63 -10.14 17.09
C ARG A 71 17.89 -11.00 16.88
N LYS A 72 17.75 -12.11 16.13
CA LYS A 72 18.87 -13.01 15.82
C LYS A 72 20.06 -12.32 15.15
N TYR A 73 19.78 -11.38 14.25
CA TYR A 73 20.83 -10.64 13.53
C TYR A 73 21.32 -9.37 14.25
N GLY A 74 20.89 -9.14 15.49
CA GLY A 74 21.34 -8.00 16.29
C GLY A 74 20.75 -6.66 15.88
N ILE A 75 19.63 -6.66 15.12
CA ILE A 75 18.87 -5.44 14.81
C ILE A 75 18.05 -5.01 16.03
N GLY A 76 17.64 -5.97 16.86
CA GLY A 76 16.77 -5.77 18.01
C GLY A 76 15.29 -5.83 17.65
N GLU A 77 14.47 -5.09 18.39
CA GLU A 77 13.04 -4.98 18.09
C GLU A 77 12.81 -4.09 16.89
N ILE A 78 11.84 -4.47 16.07
CA ILE A 78 11.42 -3.72 14.88
C ILE A 78 9.94 -3.32 15.01
N SER A 79 9.57 -2.19 14.41
CA SER A 79 8.18 -1.81 14.21
C SER A 79 7.70 -2.36 12.87
N LEU A 80 6.69 -3.24 12.91
CA LEU A 80 6.08 -3.81 11.71
C LEU A 80 4.85 -3.03 11.29
N ALA A 81 4.87 -2.53 10.07
CA ALA A 81 3.73 -1.89 9.44
C ALA A 81 3.25 -2.71 8.24
N VAL A 82 1.94 -2.76 8.04
CA VAL A 82 1.34 -3.35 6.84
C VAL A 82 0.60 -2.28 6.06
N VAL A 83 0.61 -2.44 4.74
CA VAL A 83 -0.01 -1.48 3.83
C VAL A 83 -1.46 -1.89 3.58
N ASP A 84 -2.39 -0.96 3.82
CA ASP A 84 -3.82 -1.10 3.53
C ASP A 84 -4.08 -0.93 2.02
N ALA A 85 -3.75 -1.98 1.26
CA ALA A 85 -3.93 -2.02 -0.18
C ALA A 85 -4.75 -3.26 -0.59
N PHE A 86 -5.37 -3.19 -1.77
CA PHE A 86 -6.08 -4.31 -2.41
C PHE A 86 -7.24 -4.90 -1.60
N CYS A 87 -7.93 -4.08 -0.81
CA CYS A 87 -9.05 -4.54 0.00
C CYS A 87 -8.67 -5.72 0.93
N VAL A 88 -7.41 -5.80 1.29
CA VAL A 88 -7.02 -6.62 2.43
C VAL A 88 -7.73 -6.00 3.60
N ASP A 89 -8.72 -6.69 4.13
CA ASP A 89 -9.48 -6.22 5.27
C ASP A 89 -8.60 -6.33 6.53
N LEU A 90 -7.62 -5.43 6.59
CA LEU A 90 -6.68 -5.34 7.71
C LEU A 90 -7.37 -4.87 8.99
N VAL A 91 -8.60 -4.36 8.81
CA VAL A 91 -9.42 -3.82 9.90
C VAL A 91 -10.29 -4.90 10.50
N SER A 92 -10.73 -5.89 9.72
CA SER A 92 -11.40 -7.02 10.33
C SER A 92 -10.36 -7.85 11.09
N ALA A 93 -10.33 -7.65 12.39
CA ALA A 93 -9.53 -8.39 13.35
C ALA A 93 -9.62 -9.92 13.16
N SER A 94 -10.68 -10.40 12.51
CA SER A 94 -10.93 -11.80 12.22
C SER A 94 -9.90 -12.46 11.28
N LYS A 95 -9.25 -11.69 10.37
CA LYS A 95 -8.23 -12.27 9.47
C LYS A 95 -6.82 -12.30 10.07
N TRP A 96 -6.54 -11.41 11.00
CA TRP A 96 -5.20 -11.28 11.59
C TRP A 96 -5.14 -11.78 13.04
N GLY A 97 -6.27 -12.25 13.59
CA GLY A 97 -6.39 -12.82 14.94
C GLY A 97 -6.10 -11.84 16.09
N GLU A 98 -6.61 -12.14 17.27
CA GLU A 98 -6.12 -11.52 18.49
C GLU A 98 -4.64 -11.89 18.67
N GLY A 99 -3.78 -10.89 18.94
CA GLY A 99 -2.34 -11.11 19.12
C GLY A 99 -1.49 -10.95 17.87
N THR A 100 -2.01 -10.27 16.81
CA THR A 100 -1.20 -9.99 15.62
C THR A 100 0.01 -9.12 15.95
N THR A 101 1.15 -9.49 15.37
CA THR A 101 2.45 -8.84 15.56
C THR A 101 2.62 -7.53 14.79
N ILE A 102 1.54 -7.00 14.20
CA ILE A 102 1.55 -5.74 13.45
C ILE A 102 1.39 -4.57 14.44
N ASP A 103 2.27 -3.56 14.33
CA ASP A 103 2.20 -2.35 15.15
C ASP A 103 1.42 -1.23 14.46
N TYR A 104 1.53 -1.14 13.12
CA TYR A 104 0.97 -0.04 12.34
C TYR A 104 0.25 -0.55 11.10
N ILE A 105 -0.79 0.17 10.70
CA ILE A 105 -1.44 0.04 9.40
C ILE A 105 -1.19 1.33 8.65
N ILE A 106 -0.72 1.24 7.39
CA ILE A 106 -0.44 2.39 6.55
C ILE A 106 -1.47 2.46 5.43
N GLU A 107 -2.20 3.55 5.38
CA GLU A 107 -3.11 3.82 4.29
C GLU A 107 -2.37 3.97 2.97
N PHE A 108 -2.88 3.38 1.91
CA PHE A 108 -2.24 3.40 0.60
C PHE A 108 -3.20 3.91 -0.50
N PRO A 109 -3.41 5.24 -0.57
CA PRO A 109 -4.18 5.79 -1.68
C PRO A 109 -3.49 5.47 -3.03
N PRO A 110 -4.25 5.30 -4.14
CA PRO A 110 -5.68 5.59 -4.28
C PRO A 110 -6.61 4.45 -3.86
N HIS A 111 -6.12 3.37 -3.26
CA HIS A 111 -6.94 2.26 -2.82
C HIS A 111 -8.04 2.75 -1.86
N GLY A 112 -9.28 2.33 -2.13
CA GLY A 112 -10.44 2.77 -1.37
C GLY A 112 -11.01 4.15 -1.76
N TYR A 113 -10.30 4.92 -2.59
CA TYR A 113 -10.75 6.27 -3.02
C TYR A 113 -11.23 6.34 -4.46
N PHE A 114 -10.79 5.43 -5.33
CA PHE A 114 -11.25 5.34 -6.72
C PHE A 114 -12.58 4.59 -6.80
N THR A 115 -13.67 5.32 -6.57
CA THR A 115 -15.03 4.80 -6.53
C THR A 115 -15.92 5.49 -7.58
N ASN A 116 -17.12 5.00 -7.76
CA ASN A 116 -18.07 5.66 -8.65
C ASN A 116 -18.41 7.09 -8.20
N GLU A 117 -18.42 7.36 -6.89
CA GLU A 117 -18.70 8.69 -6.32
C GLU A 117 -17.62 9.73 -6.65
N THR A 118 -16.36 9.30 -6.68
CA THR A 118 -15.21 10.15 -6.98
C THR A 118 -14.93 10.24 -8.48
N ARG A 119 -15.60 9.41 -9.31
CA ARG A 119 -15.44 9.41 -10.76
C ARG A 119 -16.04 10.68 -11.36
N LEU A 120 -15.36 11.22 -12.37
CA LEU A 120 -15.90 12.32 -13.17
C LEU A 120 -17.07 11.85 -14.02
N SER A 121 -18.14 12.64 -14.03
CA SER A 121 -19.26 12.44 -14.97
C SER A 121 -18.79 12.66 -16.41
N LYS A 122 -19.55 12.19 -17.38
CA LYS A 122 -19.22 12.42 -18.80
C LYS A 122 -19.13 13.90 -19.15
N GLN A 123 -19.98 14.73 -18.54
CA GLN A 123 -20.06 16.18 -18.78
C GLN A 123 -18.85 16.94 -18.19
N ASP A 124 -18.28 16.43 -17.09
CA ASP A 124 -17.15 17.06 -16.39
C ASP A 124 -15.79 16.63 -16.90
N ARG A 125 -15.75 15.73 -17.85
CA ARG A 125 -14.47 15.24 -18.39
C ARG A 125 -13.76 16.32 -19.20
N PRO A 126 -12.45 16.47 -19.02
CA PRO A 126 -11.66 17.30 -19.90
C PRO A 126 -11.67 16.73 -21.32
N LEU A 127 -11.33 17.57 -22.30
CA LEU A 127 -11.09 17.11 -23.66
C LEU A 127 -9.96 16.08 -23.65
N ILE A 128 -10.24 14.91 -24.20
CA ILE A 128 -9.29 13.83 -24.34
C ILE A 128 -8.90 13.73 -25.81
N CYS A 129 -7.61 14.00 -26.10
CA CYS A 129 -7.12 13.96 -27.48
C CYS A 129 -7.04 12.54 -28.06
N ASN A 130 -6.95 11.52 -27.22
CA ASN A 130 -6.91 10.14 -27.65
C ASN A 130 -8.34 9.56 -27.67
N SER A 131 -8.91 9.37 -28.86
CA SER A 131 -10.26 8.82 -29.04
C SER A 131 -10.41 7.38 -28.54
N GLU A 132 -9.33 6.63 -28.42
CA GLU A 132 -9.33 5.24 -27.94
C GLU A 132 -9.28 5.13 -26.41
N PHE A 133 -9.18 6.26 -25.70
CA PHE A 133 -9.10 6.24 -24.25
C PHE A 133 -10.39 5.74 -23.60
N GLN A 134 -10.32 4.59 -22.98
CA GLN A 134 -11.39 3.92 -22.23
C GLN A 134 -11.21 3.99 -20.72
N GLY A 135 -10.18 4.70 -20.27
CA GLY A 135 -9.78 4.80 -18.88
C GLY A 135 -10.79 5.51 -17.98
N LYS A 136 -10.47 5.58 -16.72
CA LYS A 136 -11.31 6.20 -15.69
C LYS A 136 -10.67 7.50 -15.22
N LEU A 137 -11.45 8.57 -15.23
CA LEU A 137 -11.06 9.86 -14.72
C LEU A 137 -11.74 10.12 -13.38
N TYR A 138 -10.97 10.57 -12.39
CA TYR A 138 -11.43 10.83 -11.04
C TYR A 138 -11.25 12.30 -10.68
N ASP A 139 -12.21 12.89 -9.98
CA ASP A 139 -12.10 14.25 -9.44
C ASP A 139 -11.28 14.20 -8.14
N TYR A 140 -10.10 14.80 -8.19
CA TYR A 140 -9.20 14.83 -7.05
C TYR A 140 -9.82 15.50 -5.81
N ARG A 141 -10.64 16.56 -6.00
CA ARG A 141 -11.32 17.24 -4.90
C ARG A 141 -12.30 16.31 -4.19
N LYS A 142 -13.04 15.49 -4.94
CA LYS A 142 -13.91 14.47 -4.34
C LYS A 142 -13.14 13.40 -3.59
N ILE A 143 -11.93 13.03 -4.08
CA ILE A 143 -11.03 12.11 -3.39
C ILE A 143 -10.59 12.71 -2.06
N VAL A 144 -10.17 13.97 -2.06
CA VAL A 144 -9.77 14.68 -0.83
C VAL A 144 -10.93 14.75 0.17
N LEU A 145 -12.11 15.16 -0.27
CA LEU A 145 -13.31 15.20 0.60
C LEU A 145 -13.62 13.83 1.19
N LYS A 146 -13.58 12.77 0.37
CA LYS A 146 -13.79 11.40 0.84
C LYS A 146 -12.72 10.97 1.84
N SER A 147 -11.48 11.36 1.63
CA SER A 147 -10.39 11.10 2.57
C SER A 147 -10.63 11.78 3.93
N LEU A 148 -11.05 13.03 3.93
CA LEU A 148 -11.35 13.78 5.15
C LEU A 148 -12.54 13.19 5.92
N GLN A 149 -13.53 12.65 5.21
CA GLN A 149 -14.74 12.07 5.80
C GLN A 149 -14.53 10.62 6.27
N LYS A 150 -13.44 9.98 5.85
CA LYS A 150 -13.15 8.59 6.23
C LYS A 150 -12.90 8.50 7.73
N SER A 151 -13.84 7.93 8.45
CA SER A 151 -13.65 7.56 9.86
C SER A 151 -12.67 6.41 9.94
N LEU A 152 -11.77 6.48 10.93
CA LEU A 152 -10.92 5.33 11.26
C LEU A 152 -11.75 4.35 12.07
N PRO A 153 -11.59 3.05 11.84
CA PRO A 153 -12.28 2.05 12.64
C PRO A 153 -11.86 2.17 14.10
N GLN A 154 -12.82 2.32 14.99
CA GLN A 154 -12.57 2.48 16.42
C GLN A 154 -12.00 1.22 17.08
N GLU A 155 -12.15 0.07 16.44
CA GLU A 155 -11.75 -1.25 16.96
C GLU A 155 -10.30 -1.62 16.66
N VAL A 156 -9.56 -0.76 15.97
CA VAL A 156 -8.16 -1.08 15.62
C VAL A 156 -7.26 -0.67 16.78
N ASN A 157 -6.86 -1.63 17.61
CA ASN A 157 -5.80 -1.47 18.64
C ASN A 157 -4.43 -1.11 18.06
N LYS A 158 -4.37 -0.74 16.78
CA LYS A 158 -3.15 -0.46 16.02
C LYS A 158 -3.15 0.98 15.55
N LYS A 159 -1.97 1.56 15.55
CA LYS A 159 -1.82 2.94 15.07
C LYS A 159 -1.99 2.97 13.55
N TYR A 160 -2.95 3.75 13.08
CA TYR A 160 -3.21 3.94 11.66
C TYR A 160 -2.48 5.19 11.16
N ILE A 161 -1.64 5.03 10.14
CA ILE A 161 -0.90 6.11 9.51
C ILE A 161 -1.64 6.48 8.22
N ARG A 162 -2.11 7.74 8.15
CA ARG A 162 -2.83 8.26 6.98
C ARG A 162 -1.89 8.40 5.80
N GLY A 163 -2.39 8.01 4.63
CA GLY A 163 -1.71 8.20 3.35
C GLY A 163 -2.12 9.50 2.67
N ILE A 164 -1.20 10.07 1.89
CA ILE A 164 -1.47 11.21 1.02
C ILE A 164 -1.23 10.80 -0.42
N ILE A 165 -2.14 11.19 -1.30
CA ILE A 165 -2.00 11.03 -2.75
C ILE A 165 -1.93 12.43 -3.40
N PRO A 166 -0.75 12.90 -3.80
CA PRO A 166 -0.61 14.22 -4.42
C PRO A 166 -1.26 14.29 -5.79
N SER A 167 -1.14 13.24 -6.56
CA SER A 167 -1.79 13.04 -7.87
C SER A 167 -1.73 11.56 -8.22
N TRP A 168 -2.44 11.18 -9.27
CA TRP A 168 -2.35 9.82 -9.79
C TRP A 168 -2.55 9.81 -11.29
N ASP A 169 -1.59 9.25 -11.98
CA ASP A 169 -1.66 8.92 -13.40
C ASP A 169 -0.91 7.61 -13.64
N ASN A 170 -1.61 6.58 -14.06
CA ASN A 170 -1.00 5.31 -14.42
C ASN A 170 -1.07 5.01 -15.92
N THR A 171 -1.21 6.05 -16.76
CA THR A 171 -1.17 5.93 -18.22
C THR A 171 0.07 5.22 -18.74
N PRO A 172 1.29 5.49 -18.21
CA PRO A 172 2.48 4.77 -18.68
C PRO A 172 2.40 3.25 -18.49
N ARG A 173 1.58 2.80 -17.52
CA ARG A 173 1.40 1.38 -17.21
C ARG A 173 0.15 0.77 -17.83
N ARG A 174 -0.94 1.53 -17.96
CA ARG A 174 -2.26 1.02 -18.33
C ARG A 174 -2.77 1.57 -19.63
N GLN A 175 -2.02 2.47 -20.27
CA GLN A 175 -2.36 3.09 -21.54
C GLN A 175 -3.85 3.53 -21.60
N ASN A 176 -4.58 3.11 -22.62
CA ASN A 176 -5.97 3.50 -22.84
C ASN A 176 -6.95 3.05 -21.75
N THR A 177 -6.56 2.13 -20.85
CA THR A 177 -7.39 1.65 -19.73
C THR A 177 -6.98 2.22 -18.37
N SER A 178 -6.21 3.31 -18.39
CA SER A 178 -5.64 3.94 -17.20
C SER A 178 -6.67 4.58 -16.27
N SER A 179 -6.22 4.89 -15.06
CA SER A 179 -6.94 5.70 -14.07
C SER A 179 -6.13 6.97 -13.81
N VAL A 180 -6.77 8.12 -13.93
CA VAL A 180 -6.12 9.42 -13.81
C VAL A 180 -6.92 10.33 -12.87
N CYS A 181 -6.22 11.01 -11.97
CA CYS A 181 -6.79 12.09 -11.17
C CYS A 181 -6.75 13.40 -11.95
N CYS A 182 -7.91 14.02 -12.07
CA CYS A 182 -8.07 15.32 -12.72
C CYS A 182 -8.41 16.41 -11.70
N LYS A 183 -8.32 17.67 -12.10
CA LYS A 183 -8.63 18.85 -11.27
C LYS A 183 -7.73 18.95 -10.02
N VAL A 184 -6.49 18.49 -10.16
CA VAL A 184 -5.47 18.66 -9.12
C VAL A 184 -5.07 20.14 -9.08
N SER A 185 -5.09 20.74 -7.90
CA SER A 185 -4.58 22.09 -7.67
C SER A 185 -3.82 22.14 -6.35
N SER A 186 -2.93 23.14 -6.20
CA SER A 186 -2.19 23.33 -4.95
C SER A 186 -3.09 23.47 -3.73
N GLN A 187 -4.26 24.06 -3.89
CA GLN A 187 -5.25 24.21 -2.81
C GLN A 187 -5.78 22.87 -2.28
N CYS A 188 -5.72 21.80 -3.07
CA CYS A 188 -6.18 20.48 -2.64
C CYS A 188 -5.20 19.77 -1.68
N TYR A 189 -4.02 20.32 -1.44
CA TYR A 189 -3.02 19.72 -0.56
C TYR A 189 -3.07 20.25 0.89
N PHE A 190 -3.88 21.27 1.15
CA PHE A 190 -3.92 21.95 2.46
C PHE A 190 -5.14 21.59 3.33
N TYR A 191 -5.85 20.51 3.00
CA TYR A 191 -7.00 20.04 3.78
C TYR A 191 -6.77 18.63 4.32
#